data_f7b4bcb7e9fa01a9da9c875d338af4a7
#
_entry.id   f7b4bcb7e9fa01a9da9c875d338af4a7
#
_cell.length_a   1.000
_cell.length_b   1.000
_cell.length_c   1.000
_cell.angle_alpha   90.00
_cell.angle_beta   90.00
_cell.angle_gamma   90.00
#
_symmetry.space_group_name_H-M   'P 1'
#
loop_
_entity.id
_entity.type
_entity.pdbx_description
1 polymer ?
#
loop_
_entity_poly.entity_id
_entity_poly.type
_entity_poly.pdbx_seq_one_letter_code
_entity_poly.pdbx_strand_id
1 'polypeptide(L)'
;MAKIAAELWRALAQRQKDGLPGQTTPRVIARGEGWSVADVVCTCGPQDDPYEERHNQDTIAIVQAGGFEYRSTAGRGLMTAGSLMLGSHGQSFECAHRHGDGDRCVSFWYAPDYFERLAADAGAGRADRRFKVASMPALRQLSPLVAQAAVGVRRVADVPWEELAVTLAVRTVNLASGVSARRGLPLHAEARVARAIRTIDHRLDASLSLGRLAREAGLSPYHFLRTFKSLAGVTPHQYVLRARLREAASRLATGGAKVVDVALESGFGDVSNFNRAFRAEFGESPLAWRRSTRWT
;
A
#
# COMPACT_ATOMS: atom_id res chain seq x y z
N MET A 1 1.51 11.84 -13.26
CA MET A 1 0.65 11.30 -12.19
C MET A 1 0.47 9.81 -12.41
N ALA A 2 0.69 9.01 -11.39
CA ALA A 2 0.52 7.56 -11.48
C ALA A 2 -0.93 7.21 -11.80
N LYS A 3 -1.16 6.39 -12.83
CA LYS A 3 -2.51 5.96 -13.25
C LYS A 3 -3.30 5.25 -12.12
N ILE A 4 -2.61 4.71 -11.11
CA ILE A 4 -3.22 4.06 -9.94
C ILE A 4 -4.05 5.07 -9.12
N ALA A 5 -3.57 6.29 -8.97
CA ALA A 5 -4.27 7.35 -8.25
C ALA A 5 -5.41 8.01 -9.04
N ALA A 6 -5.53 7.75 -10.34
CA ALA A 6 -6.50 8.46 -11.20
C ALA A 6 -7.96 8.25 -10.81
N GLU A 7 -8.32 7.07 -10.27
CA GLU A 7 -9.70 6.83 -9.79
C GLU A 7 -9.94 7.52 -8.47
N LEU A 8 -8.98 7.50 -7.55
CA LEU A 8 -9.05 8.27 -6.32
C LEU A 8 -9.23 9.77 -6.62
N TRP A 9 -8.41 10.33 -7.51
CA TRP A 9 -8.50 11.74 -7.89
C TRP A 9 -9.84 12.11 -8.54
N ARG A 10 -10.40 11.23 -9.37
CA ARG A 10 -11.73 11.41 -9.94
C ARG A 10 -12.81 11.40 -8.85
N ALA A 11 -12.74 10.46 -7.91
CA ALA A 11 -13.69 10.35 -6.81
C ALA A 11 -13.63 11.60 -5.89
N LEU A 12 -12.43 12.07 -5.57
CA LEU A 12 -12.23 13.30 -4.77
C LEU A 12 -12.75 14.56 -5.51
N ALA A 13 -12.46 14.68 -6.80
CA ALA A 13 -12.96 15.79 -7.61
C ALA A 13 -14.49 15.77 -7.72
N GLN A 14 -15.09 14.59 -7.87
CA GLN A 14 -16.54 14.44 -7.89
C GLN A 14 -17.17 14.82 -6.54
N ARG A 15 -16.60 14.31 -5.43
CA ARG A 15 -17.03 14.70 -4.08
C ARG A 15 -17.03 16.22 -3.87
N GLN A 16 -15.91 16.86 -4.26
CA GLN A 16 -15.77 18.32 -4.14
C GLN A 16 -16.83 19.07 -4.94
N LYS A 17 -17.14 18.57 -6.16
CA LYS A 17 -18.18 19.16 -7.01
C LYS A 17 -19.58 18.98 -6.40
N ASP A 18 -19.86 17.83 -5.80
CA ASP A 18 -21.18 17.49 -5.27
C ASP A 18 -21.39 18.04 -3.84
N GLY A 19 -20.35 18.50 -3.16
CA GLY A 19 -20.40 19.03 -1.77
C GLY A 19 -20.80 17.97 -0.75
N LEU A 20 -20.55 16.68 -1.04
CA LEU A 20 -20.95 15.56 -0.18
C LEU A 20 -19.88 15.26 0.90
N PRO A 21 -20.27 14.68 2.04
CA PRO A 21 -19.31 14.19 3.03
C PRO A 21 -18.46 13.07 2.45
N GLY A 22 -17.30 12.85 3.06
CA GLY A 22 -16.42 11.73 2.70
C GLY A 22 -17.10 10.39 2.95
N GLN A 23 -16.82 9.43 2.08
CA GLN A 23 -17.37 8.09 2.20
C GLN A 23 -16.38 7.04 1.72
N THR A 24 -16.54 5.83 2.24
CA THR A 24 -15.80 4.64 1.79
C THR A 24 -16.68 3.81 0.88
N THR A 25 -16.19 3.53 -0.33
CA THR A 25 -16.95 2.80 -1.35
C THR A 25 -16.20 1.52 -1.75
N PRO A 26 -16.59 0.35 -1.24
CA PRO A 26 -16.05 -0.93 -1.65
C PRO A 26 -16.72 -1.43 -2.95
N ARG A 27 -15.91 -1.91 -3.88
CA ARG A 27 -16.36 -2.62 -5.08
C ARG A 27 -15.72 -4.00 -5.12
N VAL A 28 -16.47 -5.04 -4.85
CA VAL A 28 -15.98 -6.42 -4.93
C VAL A 28 -15.57 -6.74 -6.38
N ILE A 29 -14.34 -7.25 -6.55
CA ILE A 29 -13.73 -7.57 -7.85
C ILE A 29 -13.52 -9.07 -8.05
N ALA A 30 -13.41 -9.82 -6.95
CA ALA A 30 -13.32 -11.28 -6.97
C ALA A 30 -13.84 -11.87 -5.66
N ARG A 31 -14.32 -13.09 -5.70
CA ARG A 31 -14.73 -13.85 -4.52
C ARG A 31 -14.61 -15.35 -4.77
N GLY A 32 -14.38 -16.09 -3.70
CA GLY A 32 -14.37 -17.54 -3.66
C GLY A 32 -14.87 -18.07 -2.32
N GLU A 33 -14.75 -19.34 -2.08
CA GLU A 33 -15.13 -19.94 -0.81
C GLU A 33 -14.19 -19.46 0.32
N GLY A 34 -14.76 -18.70 1.26
CA GLY A 34 -14.04 -18.20 2.43
C GLY A 34 -13.16 -16.95 2.18
N TRP A 35 -13.15 -16.36 0.97
CA TRP A 35 -12.40 -15.15 0.68
C TRP A 35 -13.10 -14.24 -0.32
N SER A 36 -12.77 -12.96 -0.27
CA SER A 36 -13.15 -11.98 -1.29
C SER A 36 -12.13 -10.86 -1.40
N VAL A 37 -12.13 -10.19 -2.56
CA VAL A 37 -11.24 -9.05 -2.83
C VAL A 37 -12.08 -7.88 -3.30
N ALA A 38 -11.81 -6.70 -2.77
CA ALA A 38 -12.47 -5.46 -3.17
C ALA A 38 -11.48 -4.35 -3.46
N ASP A 39 -11.83 -3.53 -4.44
CA ASP A 39 -11.27 -2.22 -4.69
C ASP A 39 -12.03 -1.22 -3.82
N VAL A 40 -11.37 -0.64 -2.85
CA VAL A 40 -11.96 0.28 -1.88
C VAL A 40 -11.42 1.67 -2.11
N VAL A 41 -12.30 2.61 -2.40
CA VAL A 41 -11.98 4.04 -2.53
C VAL A 41 -12.61 4.78 -1.36
N CYS A 42 -11.79 5.45 -0.59
CA CYS A 42 -12.21 6.34 0.48
C CYS A 42 -11.99 7.80 0.04
N THR A 43 -13.01 8.63 0.19
CA THR A 43 -12.93 10.05 -0.13
C THR A 43 -12.92 10.94 1.12
N CYS A 44 -12.82 10.38 2.33
CA CYS A 44 -12.71 11.15 3.57
C CYS A 44 -11.45 12.02 3.58
N GLY A 45 -11.54 13.18 4.21
CA GLY A 45 -10.46 14.15 4.34
C GLY A 45 -10.34 14.70 5.77
N PRO A 46 -9.48 15.71 5.99
CA PRO A 46 -9.20 16.24 7.33
C PRO A 46 -10.40 16.87 8.04
N GLN A 47 -11.47 17.18 7.30
CA GLN A 47 -12.69 17.78 7.83
C GLN A 47 -13.78 16.77 8.14
N ASP A 48 -13.58 15.51 7.75
CA ASP A 48 -14.51 14.43 8.06
C ASP A 48 -14.14 13.82 9.42
N ASP A 49 -15.15 13.44 10.20
CA ASP A 49 -14.94 12.78 11.48
C ASP A 49 -14.32 11.40 11.28
N PRO A 50 -13.36 11.00 12.13
CA PRO A 50 -12.89 9.63 12.15
C PRO A 50 -14.05 8.66 12.38
N TYR A 51 -14.11 7.59 11.63
CA TYR A 51 -15.12 6.57 11.84
C TYR A 51 -14.55 5.36 12.57
N GLU A 52 -15.31 4.87 13.54
CA GLU A 52 -15.00 3.64 14.26
C GLU A 52 -15.89 2.52 13.73
N GLU A 53 -15.28 1.43 13.36
CA GLU A 53 -15.95 0.23 12.85
C GLU A 53 -15.38 -1.03 13.50
N ARG A 54 -15.97 -2.17 13.15
CA ARG A 54 -15.50 -3.49 13.57
C ARG A 54 -15.26 -4.36 12.35
N HIS A 55 -14.12 -5.03 12.32
CA HIS A 55 -13.82 -6.00 11.27
C HIS A 55 -14.77 -7.20 11.36
N ASN A 56 -15.58 -7.40 10.33
CA ASN A 56 -16.50 -8.55 10.21
C ASN A 56 -15.76 -9.80 9.71
N GLN A 57 -14.57 -9.64 9.20
CA GLN A 57 -13.69 -10.69 8.64
C GLN A 57 -12.23 -10.36 8.94
N ASP A 58 -11.35 -11.36 8.84
CA ASP A 58 -9.92 -11.08 8.86
C ASP A 58 -9.56 -10.33 7.57
N THR A 59 -8.83 -9.22 7.70
CA THR A 59 -8.63 -8.25 6.64
C THR A 59 -7.15 -7.96 6.43
N ILE A 60 -6.73 -8.01 5.16
CA ILE A 60 -5.43 -7.49 4.72
C ILE A 60 -5.72 -6.50 3.60
N ALA A 61 -5.54 -5.20 3.87
CA ALA A 61 -5.74 -4.17 2.86
C ALA A 61 -4.41 -3.58 2.41
N ILE A 62 -4.15 -3.62 1.10
CA ILE A 62 -2.96 -3.05 0.47
C ILE A 62 -3.28 -1.64 0.03
N VAL A 63 -2.62 -0.65 0.62
CA VAL A 63 -2.78 0.75 0.18
C VAL A 63 -2.14 0.94 -1.19
N GLN A 64 -2.92 1.43 -2.14
CA GLN A 64 -2.48 1.66 -3.52
C GLN A 64 -2.16 3.13 -3.80
N ALA A 65 -2.94 4.04 -3.21
CA ALA A 65 -2.77 5.49 -3.35
C ALA A 65 -3.35 6.22 -2.14
N GLY A 66 -2.89 7.44 -1.91
CA GLY A 66 -3.31 8.23 -0.74
C GLY A 66 -2.72 7.70 0.57
N GLY A 67 -3.39 7.99 1.67
CA GLY A 67 -2.97 7.52 2.98
C GLY A 67 -3.86 8.01 4.11
N PHE A 68 -3.88 7.24 5.18
CA PHE A 68 -4.71 7.49 6.36
C PHE A 68 -4.03 6.97 7.63
N GLU A 69 -4.48 7.45 8.76
CA GLU A 69 -4.13 6.89 10.05
C GLU A 69 -5.09 5.73 10.36
N TYR A 70 -4.51 4.61 10.77
CA TYR A 70 -5.25 3.44 11.22
C TYR A 70 -4.89 3.11 12.66
N ARG A 71 -5.90 2.91 13.49
CA ARG A 71 -5.78 2.53 14.89
C ARG A 71 -6.68 1.36 15.21
N SER A 72 -6.14 0.37 15.92
CA SER A 72 -6.89 -0.76 16.47
C SER A 72 -6.29 -1.18 17.80
N THR A 73 -6.85 -2.22 18.45
CA THR A 73 -6.26 -2.80 19.66
C THR A 73 -4.88 -3.42 19.42
N ALA A 74 -4.53 -3.77 18.18
CA ALA A 74 -3.20 -4.28 17.80
C ALA A 74 -2.15 -3.18 17.58
N GLY A 75 -2.52 -1.91 17.74
CA GLY A 75 -1.63 -0.76 17.59
C GLY A 75 -2.15 0.29 16.62
N ARG A 76 -1.25 1.18 16.21
CA ARG A 76 -1.55 2.25 15.25
C ARG A 76 -0.47 2.38 14.19
N GLY A 77 -0.83 2.91 13.02
CA GLY A 77 0.11 3.18 11.94
C GLY A 77 -0.40 4.20 10.94
N LEU A 78 0.54 4.91 10.32
CA LEU A 78 0.27 5.71 9.15
C LEU A 78 0.29 4.77 7.93
N MET A 79 -0.86 4.63 7.29
CA MET A 79 -1.02 3.86 6.07
C MET A 79 -0.59 4.68 4.88
N THR A 80 0.25 4.10 4.04
CA THR A 80 0.86 4.76 2.88
C THR A 80 0.97 3.78 1.72
N ALA A 81 1.11 4.27 0.50
CA ALA A 81 1.17 3.41 -0.68
C ALA A 81 2.20 2.27 -0.54
N GLY A 82 1.72 1.05 -0.70
CA GLY A 82 2.47 -0.21 -0.54
C GLY A 82 2.52 -0.76 0.88
N SER A 83 1.99 -0.08 1.90
CA SER A 83 1.80 -0.65 3.23
C SER A 83 0.56 -1.54 3.28
N LEU A 84 0.51 -2.41 4.29
CA LEU A 84 -0.62 -3.27 4.57
C LEU A 84 -1.28 -2.85 5.88
N MET A 85 -2.59 -2.62 5.84
CA MET A 85 -3.46 -2.55 7.01
C MET A 85 -3.87 -3.98 7.38
N LEU A 86 -3.84 -4.30 8.67
CA LEU A 86 -4.16 -5.62 9.19
C LEU A 86 -5.27 -5.53 10.23
N GLY A 87 -6.33 -6.28 10.02
CA GLY A 87 -7.46 -6.34 10.93
C GLY A 87 -7.90 -7.77 11.19
N SER A 88 -8.14 -8.11 12.44
CA SER A 88 -8.68 -9.41 12.82
C SER A 88 -10.19 -9.33 13.05
N HIS A 89 -10.90 -10.39 12.67
CA HIS A 89 -12.34 -10.52 12.92
C HIS A 89 -12.73 -10.13 14.36
N GLY A 90 -13.77 -9.32 14.49
CA GLY A 90 -14.30 -8.82 15.78
C GLY A 90 -13.51 -7.67 16.40
N GLN A 91 -12.38 -7.25 15.80
CA GLN A 91 -11.55 -6.16 16.32
C GLN A 91 -12.13 -4.81 15.89
N SER A 92 -12.31 -3.89 16.85
CA SER A 92 -12.64 -2.50 16.56
C SER A 92 -11.42 -1.75 16.02
N PHE A 93 -11.67 -0.85 15.08
CA PHE A 93 -10.65 0.00 14.47
C PHE A 93 -11.21 1.40 14.18
N GLU A 94 -10.29 2.35 14.04
CA GLU A 94 -10.56 3.72 13.63
C GLU A 94 -9.68 4.08 12.44
N CYS A 95 -10.27 4.66 11.41
CA CYS A 95 -9.58 5.30 10.29
C CYS A 95 -9.78 6.81 10.33
N ALA A 96 -8.69 7.56 10.08
CA ALA A 96 -8.72 9.01 10.07
C ALA A 96 -7.83 9.58 8.95
N HIS A 97 -8.35 10.57 8.22
CA HIS A 97 -7.63 11.26 7.13
C HIS A 97 -7.13 12.65 7.57
N ARG A 98 -6.47 12.74 8.71
CA ARG A 98 -6.04 14.02 9.33
C ARG A 98 -5.04 14.82 8.50
N HIS A 99 -4.32 14.16 7.61
CA HIS A 99 -3.17 14.74 6.92
C HIS A 99 -3.23 14.60 5.39
N GLY A 100 -4.37 14.26 4.83
CA GLY A 100 -4.55 14.11 3.39
C GLY A 100 -5.97 13.74 3.03
N ASP A 101 -6.30 13.84 1.75
CA ASP A 101 -7.62 13.53 1.24
C ASP A 101 -7.61 12.15 0.60
N GLY A 102 -8.41 11.26 1.15
CA GLY A 102 -8.73 9.96 0.61
C GLY A 102 -7.58 8.96 0.48
N ASP A 103 -7.99 7.75 0.21
CA ASP A 103 -7.10 6.65 -0.14
C ASP A 103 -7.79 5.64 -1.06
N ARG A 104 -6.99 4.78 -1.67
CA ARG A 104 -7.44 3.63 -2.42
C ARG A 104 -6.72 2.40 -1.95
N CYS A 105 -7.47 1.38 -1.58
CA CYS A 105 -6.95 0.10 -1.11
C CYS A 105 -7.45 -1.06 -1.94
N VAL A 106 -6.64 -2.11 -2.06
CA VAL A 106 -7.12 -3.45 -2.44
C VAL A 106 -7.25 -4.26 -1.16
N SER A 107 -8.49 -4.49 -0.75
CA SER A 107 -8.83 -5.19 0.49
C SER A 107 -9.13 -6.64 0.22
N PHE A 108 -8.42 -7.52 0.91
CA PHE A 108 -8.64 -8.95 0.94
C PHE A 108 -9.33 -9.28 2.26
N TRP A 109 -10.50 -9.89 2.15
CA TRP A 109 -11.34 -10.30 3.26
C TRP A 109 -11.41 -11.81 3.32
N TYR A 110 -11.21 -12.35 4.51
CA TYR A 110 -11.19 -13.79 4.75
C TYR A 110 -12.20 -14.15 5.84
N ALA A 111 -13.03 -15.16 5.59
CA ALA A 111 -13.85 -15.75 6.65
C ALA A 111 -12.92 -16.25 7.78
N PRO A 112 -13.31 -16.08 9.06
CA PRO A 112 -12.42 -16.40 10.19
C PRO A 112 -11.88 -17.83 10.15
N ASP A 113 -12.73 -18.81 9.88
CA ASP A 113 -12.32 -20.22 9.80
C ASP A 113 -11.38 -20.49 8.62
N TYR A 114 -11.58 -19.79 7.50
CA TYR A 114 -10.70 -19.91 6.34
C TYR A 114 -9.33 -19.32 6.63
N PHE A 115 -9.28 -18.12 7.23
CA PHE A 115 -8.03 -17.47 7.62
C PHE A 115 -7.27 -18.29 8.66
N GLU A 116 -7.99 -18.85 9.65
CA GLU A 116 -7.39 -19.69 10.68
C GLU A 116 -6.72 -20.95 10.08
N ARG A 117 -7.34 -21.59 9.09
CA ARG A 117 -6.72 -22.70 8.35
C ARG A 117 -5.45 -22.25 7.61
N LEU A 118 -5.52 -21.15 6.84
CA LEU A 118 -4.35 -20.62 6.13
C LEU A 118 -3.19 -20.28 7.07
N ALA A 119 -3.49 -19.69 8.21
CA ALA A 119 -2.48 -19.36 9.22
C ALA A 119 -1.86 -20.63 9.84
N ALA A 120 -2.68 -21.66 10.10
CA ALA A 120 -2.20 -22.94 10.60
C ALA A 120 -1.29 -23.64 9.56
N ASP A 121 -1.70 -23.67 8.30
CA ASP A 121 -0.91 -24.25 7.20
C ASP A 121 0.41 -23.48 6.97
N ALA A 122 0.42 -22.18 7.26
CA ALA A 122 1.62 -21.35 7.27
C ALA A 122 2.54 -21.62 8.49
N GLY A 123 2.16 -22.53 9.39
CA GLY A 123 2.93 -22.86 10.60
C GLY A 123 2.72 -21.92 11.77
N ALA A 124 1.71 -21.02 11.74
CA ALA A 124 1.41 -20.14 12.85
C ALA A 124 0.82 -20.91 14.04
N GLY A 125 1.40 -20.71 15.22
CA GLY A 125 0.83 -21.21 16.48
C GLY A 125 -0.56 -20.58 16.73
N ARG A 126 -1.38 -21.24 17.57
CA ARG A 126 -2.74 -20.78 17.88
C ARG A 126 -2.81 -19.31 18.33
N ALA A 127 -1.81 -18.85 19.09
CA ALA A 127 -1.70 -17.47 19.56
C ALA A 127 -1.31 -16.46 18.46
N ASP A 128 -0.79 -16.94 17.33
CA ASP A 128 -0.28 -16.11 16.22
C ASP A 128 -1.21 -16.09 15.01
N ARG A 129 -2.39 -16.71 15.12
CA ARG A 129 -3.40 -16.73 14.06
C ARG A 129 -4.21 -15.44 13.98
N ARG A 130 -3.99 -14.50 14.91
CA ARG A 130 -4.54 -13.14 14.89
C ARG A 130 -3.40 -12.14 14.74
N PHE A 131 -3.65 -11.06 14.02
CA PHE A 131 -2.67 -10.00 13.87
C PHE A 131 -2.40 -9.29 15.21
N LYS A 132 -1.13 -9.33 15.66
CA LYS A 132 -0.63 -8.61 16.84
C LYS A 132 -0.14 -7.20 16.52
N VAL A 133 -0.14 -6.83 15.24
CA VAL A 133 0.24 -5.51 14.74
C VAL A 133 -0.85 -4.98 13.83
N ALA A 134 -1.12 -3.69 13.92
CA ALA A 134 -2.17 -3.04 13.13
C ALA A 134 -1.77 -2.88 11.66
N SER A 135 -0.48 -2.87 11.37
CA SER A 135 0.00 -2.60 10.01
C SER A 135 1.39 -3.15 9.76
N MET A 136 1.69 -3.34 8.48
CA MET A 136 3.03 -3.63 7.99
C MET A 136 3.49 -2.56 7.01
N PRO A 137 4.76 -2.13 7.08
CA PRO A 137 5.30 -1.19 6.09
C PRO A 137 5.37 -1.84 4.70
N ALA A 138 5.66 -1.04 3.68
CA ALA A 138 5.95 -1.53 2.34
C ALA A 138 7.24 -2.37 2.37
N LEU A 139 7.11 -3.67 2.67
CA LEU A 139 8.21 -4.62 2.71
C LEU A 139 8.52 -5.15 1.30
N ARG A 140 9.81 -5.32 1.01
CA ARG A 140 10.28 -5.89 -0.26
C ARG A 140 9.68 -7.27 -0.54
N GLN A 141 9.56 -8.12 0.47
CA GLN A 141 9.02 -9.47 0.35
C GLN A 141 7.56 -9.50 -0.14
N LEU A 142 6.83 -8.39 0.02
CA LEU A 142 5.44 -8.23 -0.41
C LEU A 142 5.29 -7.45 -1.72
N SER A 143 6.37 -6.84 -2.23
CA SER A 143 6.31 -5.99 -3.43
C SER A 143 5.72 -6.68 -4.66
N PRO A 144 6.02 -7.95 -4.98
CA PRO A 144 5.38 -8.64 -6.10
C PRO A 144 3.85 -8.74 -5.94
N LEU A 145 3.36 -9.09 -4.74
CA LEU A 145 1.92 -9.22 -4.47
C LEU A 145 1.20 -7.87 -4.53
N VAL A 146 1.84 -6.82 -3.97
CA VAL A 146 1.35 -5.44 -4.05
C VAL A 146 1.21 -4.99 -5.51
N ALA A 147 2.20 -5.29 -6.35
CA ALA A 147 2.18 -4.94 -7.77
C ALA A 147 1.13 -5.75 -8.56
N GLN A 148 0.99 -7.06 -8.28
CA GLN A 148 -0.05 -7.88 -8.90
C GLN A 148 -1.46 -7.37 -8.54
N ALA A 149 -1.71 -7.04 -7.27
CA ALA A 149 -2.98 -6.45 -6.85
C ALA A 149 -3.27 -5.13 -7.58
N ALA A 150 -2.26 -4.27 -7.74
CA ALA A 150 -2.38 -3.02 -8.48
C ALA A 150 -2.72 -3.21 -9.97
N VAL A 151 -2.14 -4.23 -10.59
CA VAL A 151 -2.41 -4.59 -12.00
C VAL A 151 -3.84 -5.10 -12.15
N GLY A 152 -4.28 -6.00 -11.27
CA GLY A 152 -5.60 -6.60 -11.31
C GLY A 152 -6.74 -5.60 -11.07
N VAL A 153 -6.59 -4.71 -10.08
CA VAL A 153 -7.58 -3.65 -9.80
C VAL A 153 -7.75 -2.73 -11.00
N ARG A 154 -6.72 -2.49 -11.77
CA ARG A 154 -6.77 -1.67 -12.99
C ARG A 154 -7.32 -2.41 -14.20
N ARG A 155 -7.64 -3.69 -14.05
CA ARG A 155 -8.08 -4.57 -15.16
C ARG A 155 -7.11 -4.53 -16.35
N VAL A 156 -5.83 -4.41 -16.05
CA VAL A 156 -4.77 -4.35 -17.06
C VAL A 156 -4.41 -5.76 -17.53
N ALA A 157 -4.49 -6.71 -16.61
CA ALA A 157 -4.31 -8.13 -16.86
C ALA A 157 -5.27 -8.92 -15.96
N ASP A 158 -5.58 -10.12 -16.37
CA ASP A 158 -6.27 -11.07 -15.51
C ASP A 158 -5.33 -11.54 -14.40
N VAL A 159 -5.78 -11.49 -13.16
CA VAL A 159 -4.98 -11.86 -11.99
C VAL A 159 -5.62 -13.07 -11.33
N PRO A 160 -4.86 -14.12 -11.01
CA PRO A 160 -5.38 -15.26 -10.28
C PRO A 160 -5.63 -14.85 -8.82
N TRP A 161 -6.78 -14.20 -8.57
CA TRP A 161 -7.10 -13.59 -7.29
C TRP A 161 -7.09 -14.54 -6.11
N GLU A 162 -7.46 -15.81 -6.31
CA GLU A 162 -7.41 -16.83 -5.26
C GLU A 162 -5.97 -17.14 -4.85
N GLU A 163 -5.09 -17.39 -5.82
CA GLU A 163 -3.68 -17.63 -5.55
C GLU A 163 -3.03 -16.43 -4.87
N LEU A 164 -3.37 -15.22 -5.34
CA LEU A 164 -2.89 -13.99 -4.73
C LEU A 164 -3.39 -13.83 -3.31
N ALA A 165 -4.67 -14.10 -3.03
CA ALA A 165 -5.26 -14.01 -1.70
C ALA A 165 -4.59 -14.99 -0.72
N VAL A 166 -4.46 -16.26 -1.12
CA VAL A 166 -3.79 -17.29 -0.30
C VAL A 166 -2.33 -16.92 -0.03
N THR A 167 -1.59 -16.57 -1.09
CA THR A 167 -0.17 -16.23 -0.96
C THR A 167 0.03 -14.98 -0.09
N LEU A 168 -0.83 -13.97 -0.22
CA LEU A 168 -0.79 -12.77 0.59
C LEU A 168 -1.04 -13.08 2.06
N ALA A 169 -2.06 -13.89 2.38
CA ALA A 169 -2.36 -14.28 3.75
C ALA A 169 -1.17 -15.00 4.40
N VAL A 170 -0.67 -16.07 3.76
CA VAL A 170 0.46 -16.86 4.26
C VAL A 170 1.71 -16.02 4.48
N ARG A 171 2.10 -15.20 3.49
CA ARG A 171 3.28 -14.34 3.63
C ARG A 171 3.11 -13.27 4.69
N THR A 172 1.90 -12.70 4.81
CA THR A 172 1.60 -11.69 5.83
C THR A 172 1.70 -12.29 7.24
N VAL A 173 1.12 -13.46 7.48
CA VAL A 173 1.21 -14.18 8.76
C VAL A 173 2.67 -14.44 9.13
N ASN A 174 3.47 -14.98 8.22
CA ASN A 174 4.89 -15.29 8.47
C ASN A 174 5.75 -14.05 8.75
N LEU A 175 5.44 -12.93 8.10
CA LEU A 175 6.19 -11.69 8.29
C LEU A 175 5.71 -10.89 9.52
N ALA A 176 4.43 -10.99 9.89
CA ALA A 176 3.85 -10.23 11.00
C ALA A 176 4.50 -10.58 12.35
N SER A 177 4.95 -11.81 12.54
CA SER A 177 5.65 -12.24 13.76
C SER A 177 6.98 -11.52 14.00
N GLY A 178 7.64 -11.05 12.93
CA GLY A 178 8.89 -10.28 12.97
C GLY A 178 8.70 -8.75 13.06
N VAL A 179 7.47 -8.25 13.00
CA VAL A 179 7.17 -6.82 13.03
C VAL A 179 6.78 -6.40 14.45
N SER A 180 7.53 -5.45 15.02
CA SER A 180 7.18 -4.87 16.31
C SER A 180 6.09 -3.81 16.17
N ALA A 181 5.18 -3.75 17.14
CA ALA A 181 4.19 -2.67 17.22
C ALA A 181 4.89 -1.31 17.32
N ARG A 182 4.49 -0.37 16.48
CA ARG A 182 5.11 0.96 16.42
C ARG A 182 4.59 1.83 17.55
N ARG A 183 5.49 2.49 18.25
CA ARG A 183 5.13 3.56 19.18
C ARG A 183 4.72 4.78 18.38
N GLY A 184 3.59 5.39 18.75
CA GLY A 184 3.13 6.60 18.10
C GLY A 184 4.09 7.75 18.32
N LEU A 185 4.23 8.57 17.29
CA LEU A 185 4.92 9.86 17.35
C LEU A 185 3.91 10.99 17.59
N PRO A 186 4.38 12.19 17.98
CA PRO A 186 3.52 13.36 18.08
C PRO A 186 2.80 13.67 16.75
N LEU A 187 1.55 14.11 16.80
CA LEU A 187 0.72 14.41 15.62
C LEU A 187 1.40 15.34 14.60
N HIS A 188 2.13 16.38 15.09
CA HIS A 188 2.86 17.28 14.21
C HIS A 188 3.98 16.60 13.41
N ALA A 189 4.58 15.53 13.94
CA ALA A 189 5.59 14.76 13.22
C ALA A 189 4.95 13.88 12.13
N GLU A 190 3.78 13.34 12.39
CA GLU A 190 2.99 12.58 11.42
C GLU A 190 2.57 13.47 10.25
N ALA A 191 2.05 14.67 10.51
CA ALA A 191 1.69 15.65 9.48
C ALA A 191 2.85 16.00 8.53
N ARG A 192 4.06 16.17 9.08
CA ARG A 192 5.26 16.50 8.28
C ARG A 192 5.67 15.36 7.37
N VAL A 193 5.65 14.12 7.88
CA VAL A 193 5.96 12.92 7.08
C VAL A 193 4.89 12.67 6.04
N ALA A 194 3.61 12.79 6.39
CA ALA A 194 2.50 12.65 5.45
C ALA A 194 2.61 13.64 4.28
N ARG A 195 3.01 14.89 4.55
CA ARG A 195 3.30 15.89 3.50
C ARG A 195 4.42 15.43 2.57
N ALA A 196 5.53 14.95 3.12
CA ALA A 196 6.64 14.45 2.31
C ALA A 196 6.24 13.23 1.47
N ILE A 197 5.44 12.32 2.01
CA ILE A 197 4.90 11.16 1.28
C ILE A 197 4.03 11.64 0.11
N ARG A 198 3.12 12.58 0.31
CA ARG A 198 2.33 13.16 -0.79
C ARG A 198 3.21 13.79 -1.87
N THR A 199 4.24 14.54 -1.48
CA THR A 199 5.21 15.09 -2.46
C THR A 199 5.86 13.97 -3.27
N ILE A 200 6.27 12.88 -2.63
CA ILE A 200 6.88 11.74 -3.33
C ILE A 200 5.87 11.12 -4.31
N ASP A 201 4.68 10.81 -3.85
CA ASP A 201 3.65 10.13 -4.66
C ASP A 201 3.21 10.97 -5.86
N HIS A 202 3.26 12.30 -5.75
CA HIS A 202 2.93 13.21 -6.85
C HIS A 202 4.08 13.46 -7.84
N ARG A 203 5.33 13.22 -7.45
CA ARG A 203 6.53 13.62 -8.22
C ARG A 203 7.58 12.51 -8.30
N LEU A 204 7.16 11.30 -8.64
CA LEU A 204 8.06 10.14 -8.73
C LEU A 204 9.19 10.30 -9.76
N ASP A 205 8.94 11.08 -10.82
CA ASP A 205 9.88 11.42 -11.89
C ASP A 205 10.92 12.46 -11.48
N ALA A 206 10.65 13.25 -10.44
CA ALA A 206 11.54 14.33 -10.01
C ALA A 206 12.74 13.84 -9.20
N SER A 207 13.82 14.65 -9.18
CA SER A 207 14.93 14.44 -8.25
C SER A 207 14.49 14.74 -6.82
N LEU A 208 14.26 13.69 -6.04
CA LEU A 208 13.81 13.74 -4.64
C LEU A 208 14.98 13.42 -3.70
N SER A 209 15.81 14.43 -3.42
CA SER A 209 16.89 14.28 -2.46
C SER A 209 16.39 14.37 -1.01
N LEU A 210 17.10 13.71 -0.08
CA LEU A 210 16.82 13.78 1.37
C LEU A 210 16.73 15.24 1.86
N GLY A 211 17.67 16.09 1.43
CA GLY A 211 17.70 17.49 1.82
C GLY A 211 16.47 18.28 1.32
N ARG A 212 15.97 17.98 0.13
CA ARG A 212 14.75 18.59 -0.40
C ARG A 212 13.53 18.17 0.39
N LEU A 213 13.33 16.87 0.60
CA LEU A 213 12.20 16.35 1.38
C LEU A 213 12.22 16.84 2.83
N ALA A 214 13.39 16.91 3.44
CA ALA A 214 13.58 17.45 4.79
C ALA A 214 13.18 18.93 4.88
N ARG A 215 13.60 19.75 3.92
CA ARG A 215 13.20 21.18 3.85
C ARG A 215 11.70 21.35 3.68
N GLU A 216 11.07 20.57 2.79
CA GLU A 216 9.62 20.60 2.60
C GLU A 216 8.85 20.17 3.86
N ALA A 217 9.44 19.26 4.66
CA ALA A 217 8.91 18.86 5.96
C ALA A 217 9.23 19.86 7.10
N GLY A 218 10.08 20.88 6.87
CA GLY A 218 10.53 21.81 7.91
C GLY A 218 11.38 21.12 8.99
N LEU A 219 12.22 20.17 8.60
CA LEU A 219 13.10 19.42 9.49
C LEU A 219 14.54 19.41 8.97
N SER A 220 15.51 19.21 9.89
CA SER A 220 16.85 18.87 9.47
C SER A 220 16.88 17.49 8.79
N PRO A 221 17.83 17.21 7.88
CA PRO A 221 17.92 15.91 7.20
C PRO A 221 17.97 14.71 8.15
N TYR A 222 18.67 14.83 9.28
CA TYR A 222 18.77 13.77 10.28
C TYR A 222 17.43 13.53 10.98
N HIS A 223 16.77 14.57 11.47
CA HIS A 223 15.46 14.45 12.11
C HIS A 223 14.40 13.93 11.15
N PHE A 224 14.41 14.42 9.91
CA PHE A 224 13.51 13.92 8.88
C PHE A 224 13.70 12.42 8.61
N LEU A 225 14.95 11.98 8.40
CA LEU A 225 15.26 10.57 8.16
C LEU A 225 14.75 9.67 9.30
N ARG A 226 15.03 10.06 10.55
CA ARG A 226 14.62 9.30 11.74
C ARG A 226 13.09 9.24 11.88
N THR A 227 12.43 10.39 11.74
CA THR A 227 10.97 10.51 11.86
C THR A 227 10.26 9.76 10.74
N PHE A 228 10.73 9.93 9.51
CA PHE A 228 10.17 9.21 8.35
C PHE A 228 10.29 7.69 8.52
N LYS A 229 11.49 7.18 8.88
CA LYS A 229 11.70 5.74 9.11
C LYS A 229 10.84 5.20 10.25
N SER A 230 10.65 5.97 11.31
CA SER A 230 9.78 5.58 12.42
C SER A 230 8.31 5.46 12.00
N LEU A 231 7.81 6.37 11.16
CA LEU A 231 6.41 6.40 10.71
C LEU A 231 6.14 5.47 9.51
N ALA A 232 6.96 5.57 8.47
CA ALA A 232 6.79 4.79 7.25
C ALA A 232 7.39 3.37 7.33
N GLY A 233 8.28 3.11 8.32
CA GLY A 233 8.96 1.82 8.52
C GLY A 233 10.10 1.55 7.55
N VAL A 234 10.33 2.45 6.59
CA VAL A 234 11.39 2.40 5.60
C VAL A 234 12.03 3.77 5.49
N THR A 235 13.24 3.86 4.94
CA THR A 235 13.87 5.15 4.70
C THR A 235 13.18 5.91 3.54
N PRO A 236 13.29 7.26 3.47
CA PRO A 236 12.75 8.04 2.35
C PRO A 236 13.25 7.54 0.99
N HIS A 237 14.53 7.21 0.87
CA HIS A 237 15.11 6.66 -0.35
C HIS A 237 14.48 5.31 -0.75
N GLN A 238 14.32 4.40 0.22
CA GLN A 238 13.67 3.11 -0.02
C GLN A 238 12.19 3.30 -0.42
N TYR A 239 11.50 4.27 0.18
CA TYR A 239 10.13 4.59 -0.17
C TYR A 239 10.01 5.07 -1.62
N VAL A 240 10.84 6.06 -2.01
CA VAL A 240 10.89 6.58 -3.39
C VAL A 240 11.22 5.48 -4.38
N LEU A 241 12.26 4.67 -4.10
CA LEU A 241 12.67 3.58 -4.98
C LEU A 241 11.54 2.58 -5.22
N ARG A 242 10.88 2.13 -4.15
CA ARG A 242 9.77 1.17 -4.27
C ARG A 242 8.55 1.77 -4.96
N ALA A 243 8.23 3.04 -4.71
CA ALA A 243 7.16 3.73 -5.42
C ALA A 243 7.41 3.79 -6.93
N ARG A 244 8.64 4.12 -7.35
CA ARG A 244 9.07 4.09 -8.75
C ARG A 244 8.98 2.70 -9.37
N LEU A 245 9.46 1.70 -8.64
CA LEU A 245 9.43 0.31 -9.12
C LEU A 245 8.00 -0.24 -9.25
N ARG A 246 7.08 0.10 -8.33
CA ARG A 246 5.66 -0.26 -8.45
C ARG A 246 5.01 0.41 -9.67
N GLU A 247 5.29 1.69 -9.91
CA GLU A 247 4.79 2.39 -11.11
C GLU A 247 5.34 1.74 -12.38
N ALA A 248 6.64 1.42 -12.42
CA ALA A 248 7.25 0.73 -13.54
C ALA A 248 6.63 -0.66 -13.77
N ALA A 249 6.44 -1.47 -12.72
CA ALA A 249 5.80 -2.78 -12.81
C ALA A 249 4.39 -2.69 -13.38
N SER A 250 3.62 -1.71 -12.95
CA SER A 250 2.28 -1.43 -13.46
C SER A 250 2.29 -1.04 -14.95
N ARG A 251 3.25 -0.23 -15.39
CA ARG A 251 3.39 0.17 -16.80
C ARG A 251 3.86 -0.98 -17.69
N LEU A 252 4.76 -1.81 -17.19
CA LEU A 252 5.21 -3.00 -17.90
C LEU A 252 4.06 -3.99 -18.15
N ALA A 253 3.16 -4.15 -17.19
CA ALA A 253 1.99 -5.00 -17.32
C ALA A 253 0.99 -4.49 -18.39
N THR A 254 0.88 -3.16 -18.58
CA THR A 254 0.00 -2.59 -19.64
C THR A 254 0.50 -2.89 -21.06
N GLY A 255 1.75 -3.28 -21.25
CA GLY A 255 2.36 -3.57 -22.56
C GLY A 255 2.63 -2.32 -23.42
N GLY A 256 3.31 -2.52 -24.53
CA GLY A 256 3.53 -1.49 -25.57
C GLY A 256 4.78 -0.64 -25.40
N ALA A 257 5.04 -0.06 -24.23
CA ALA A 257 6.21 0.79 -24.01
C ALA A 257 7.51 -0.03 -23.96
N LYS A 258 8.61 0.50 -24.49
CA LYS A 258 9.93 -0.13 -24.33
C LYS A 258 10.38 -0.10 -22.87
N VAL A 259 11.14 -1.09 -22.44
CA VAL A 259 11.67 -1.14 -21.03
C VAL A 259 12.48 0.09 -20.70
N VAL A 260 13.24 0.62 -21.67
CA VAL A 260 14.02 1.83 -21.49
C VAL A 260 13.14 3.04 -21.20
N ASP A 261 12.04 3.21 -21.93
CA ASP A 261 11.12 4.34 -21.77
C ASP A 261 10.44 4.24 -20.39
N VAL A 262 9.98 3.03 -20.01
CA VAL A 262 9.41 2.79 -18.68
C VAL A 262 10.40 3.13 -17.57
N ALA A 263 11.67 2.76 -17.70
CA ALA A 263 12.71 3.08 -16.72
C ALA A 263 12.89 4.59 -16.54
N LEU A 264 13.09 5.30 -17.65
CA LEU A 264 13.32 6.75 -17.64
C LEU A 264 12.10 7.51 -17.09
N GLU A 265 10.90 7.20 -17.57
CA GLU A 265 9.66 7.84 -17.14
C GLU A 265 9.26 7.48 -15.69
N SER A 266 9.82 6.40 -15.14
CA SER A 266 9.68 6.05 -13.71
C SER A 266 10.76 6.72 -12.84
N GLY A 267 11.57 7.61 -13.40
CA GLY A 267 12.55 8.41 -12.68
C GLY A 267 13.91 7.73 -12.46
N PHE A 268 14.25 6.69 -13.24
CA PHE A 268 15.59 6.12 -13.24
C PHE A 268 16.47 6.83 -14.29
N GLY A 269 17.67 7.23 -13.87
CA GLY A 269 18.63 7.88 -14.77
C GLY A 269 19.37 6.90 -15.70
N ASP A 270 19.26 5.60 -15.46
CA ASP A 270 20.00 4.56 -16.17
C ASP A 270 19.27 3.21 -16.10
N VAL A 271 19.21 2.54 -17.25
CA VAL A 271 18.47 1.27 -17.43
C VAL A 271 19.14 0.10 -16.71
N SER A 272 20.46 0.12 -16.58
CA SER A 272 21.20 -0.96 -15.88
C SER A 272 20.88 -0.94 -14.38
N ASN A 273 20.83 0.25 -13.79
CA ASN A 273 20.41 0.44 -12.40
C ASN A 273 18.94 0.05 -12.21
N PHE A 274 18.08 0.46 -13.16
CA PHE A 274 16.67 0.04 -13.15
C PHE A 274 16.52 -1.48 -13.17
N ASN A 275 17.16 -2.18 -14.10
CA ASN A 275 17.08 -3.63 -14.24
C ASN A 275 17.54 -4.35 -12.96
N ARG A 276 18.64 -3.89 -12.36
CA ARG A 276 19.17 -4.44 -11.10
C ARG A 276 18.21 -4.22 -9.95
N ALA A 277 17.70 -2.99 -9.79
CA ALA A 277 16.75 -2.63 -8.74
C ALA A 277 15.41 -3.39 -8.91
N PHE A 278 14.92 -3.50 -10.14
CA PHE A 278 13.69 -4.20 -10.44
C PHE A 278 13.80 -5.69 -10.10
N ARG A 279 14.88 -6.37 -10.56
CA ARG A 279 15.13 -7.77 -10.21
C ARG A 279 15.31 -7.96 -8.72
N ALA A 280 15.99 -7.04 -8.05
CA ALA A 280 16.14 -7.08 -6.61
C ALA A 280 14.81 -6.97 -5.87
N GLU A 281 13.85 -6.17 -6.34
CA GLU A 281 12.56 -5.95 -5.68
C GLU A 281 11.54 -7.05 -6.02
N PHE A 282 11.46 -7.47 -7.30
CA PHE A 282 10.42 -8.39 -7.79
C PHE A 282 10.91 -9.84 -8.00
N GLY A 283 12.20 -10.09 -7.90
CA GLY A 283 12.78 -11.43 -8.11
C GLY A 283 13.05 -11.80 -9.56
N GLU A 284 12.51 -11.04 -10.52
CA GLU A 284 12.62 -11.29 -11.96
C GLU A 284 12.94 -10.02 -12.75
N SER A 285 13.33 -10.18 -14.01
CA SER A 285 13.64 -9.04 -14.87
C SER A 285 12.36 -8.30 -15.33
N PRO A 286 12.46 -7.02 -15.74
CA PRO A 286 11.33 -6.26 -16.29
C PRO A 286 10.65 -6.95 -17.50
N LEU A 287 11.43 -7.62 -18.35
CA LEU A 287 10.91 -8.37 -19.49
C LEU A 287 10.20 -9.68 -19.05
N ALA A 288 10.72 -10.37 -18.04
CA ALA A 288 10.06 -11.54 -17.49
C ALA A 288 8.74 -11.14 -16.82
N TRP A 289 8.74 -10.09 -15.99
CA TRP A 289 7.54 -9.53 -15.38
C TRP A 289 6.47 -9.18 -16.41
N ARG A 290 6.85 -8.52 -17.51
CA ARG A 290 5.92 -8.20 -18.61
C ARG A 290 5.29 -9.45 -19.22
N ARG A 291 6.05 -10.54 -19.36
CA ARG A 291 5.54 -11.81 -19.91
C ARG A 291 4.64 -12.53 -18.92
N SER A 292 5.03 -12.60 -17.65
CA SER A 292 4.27 -13.28 -16.60
C SER A 292 2.95 -12.56 -16.27
N THR A 293 2.88 -11.23 -16.49
CA THR A 293 1.66 -10.44 -16.26
C THR A 293 0.79 -10.27 -17.52
N ARG A 294 1.25 -10.67 -18.69
CA ARG A 294 0.44 -10.80 -19.90
C ARG A 294 -0.19 -12.21 -19.93
N TRP A 295 -1.25 -12.37 -19.19
CA TRP A 295 -2.11 -13.54 -19.36
C TRP A 295 -2.94 -13.30 -20.64
N THR A 296 -2.80 -14.21 -21.60
CA THR A 296 -3.59 -14.27 -22.84
C THR A 296 -5.04 -14.61 -22.55
#